data_0b30a09312dfe232dd4db395be8e6908
#
_entry.id   0b30a09312dfe232dd4db395be8e6908
#
_cell.length_a   1.000
_cell.length_b   1.000
_cell.length_c   1.000
_cell.angle_alpha   90.00
_cell.angle_beta   90.00
_cell.angle_gamma   90.00
#
_symmetry.space_group_name_H-M   'P 1'
#
loop_
_entity.id
_entity.type
_entity.pdbx_description
1 polymer ?
#
loop_
_entity_poly.entity_id
_entity_poly.type
_entity_poly.pdbx_seq_one_letter_code
_entity_poly.pdbx_strand_id
1 'polypeptide(L)'
;MSGRNGTTGTEATTTSRPPATRNMSHQWRGVIEEYREWLPLPDGTPTYTLREGGTPLVDSPWLSELTGAEVWIKVEGSNPTGSFKDRGMTVALSVAVGQGAEAVVCASTGNTSASMAAYAARAKVKPLVLVPQGKIAAGKLAQAIVHGAQVIMVRGNFDDCLRISRELAEQYPVALVNSVNPFRLEGQKTAAFEIVDFLGDAPDVHVLPVGNAGNISAYWKGYVEYADAGMSSRRPQMLGWQAAGAAPLVLGEPVLAPETVASAIRIGNPASWHLAVAAAETSGGRFGSVTDEEILVAQRRLAAAEGIFVEPGSAASVAGVLKDVEAGADFRGRTMVVTVTVSTRSVNVDLSLIHI
;
A
#
# COMPACT_ATOMS: atom_id res chain seq x y z
N MET A 1 -23.86 84.95 27.89
CA MET A 1 -24.00 83.95 28.95
C MET A 1 -24.01 82.61 28.22
N SER A 2 -22.92 82.10 28.01
CA SER A 2 -22.11 80.99 28.41
C SER A 2 -22.89 79.67 28.60
N GLY A 3 -22.81 78.80 27.64
CA GLY A 3 -23.26 77.38 27.71
C GLY A 3 -22.21 76.51 27.03
N ARG A 4 -21.44 75.76 27.80
CA ARG A 4 -20.43 74.85 27.31
C ARG A 4 -21.09 73.46 27.07
N ASN A 5 -20.97 72.99 25.85
CA ASN A 5 -21.25 71.57 25.50
C ASN A 5 -20.01 70.77 25.78
N GLY A 6 -20.16 69.81 26.68
CA GLY A 6 -19.15 68.72 26.88
C GLY A 6 -19.46 67.57 25.98
N THR A 7 -18.54 67.24 25.08
CA THR A 7 -18.54 66.00 24.28
C THR A 7 -17.78 64.98 25.04
N THR A 8 -18.49 63.94 25.50
CA THR A 8 -17.90 62.69 26.04
C THR A 8 -17.48 61.82 24.87
N GLY A 9 -16.17 61.74 24.66
CA GLY A 9 -15.60 60.76 23.74
C GLY A 9 -15.63 59.36 24.36
N THR A 10 -16.34 58.45 23.74
CA THR A 10 -16.26 57.03 24.02
C THR A 10 -15.02 56.45 23.37
N GLU A 11 -13.98 56.14 24.14
CA GLU A 11 -12.85 55.36 23.70
C GLU A 11 -13.31 53.93 23.41
N ALA A 12 -13.25 53.56 22.13
CA ALA A 12 -13.44 52.19 21.69
C ALA A 12 -12.17 51.38 22.06
N THR A 13 -12.26 50.61 23.12
CA THR A 13 -11.24 49.59 23.45
C THR A 13 -11.26 48.51 22.38
N THR A 14 -10.33 48.59 21.43
CA THR A 14 -9.98 47.50 20.53
C THR A 14 -9.32 46.36 21.33
N THR A 15 -10.12 45.38 21.75
CA THR A 15 -9.59 44.12 22.28
C THR A 15 -8.93 43.38 21.11
N SER A 16 -7.61 43.48 20.97
CA SER A 16 -6.82 42.68 20.08
C SER A 16 -6.96 41.21 20.52
N ARG A 17 -7.68 40.44 19.72
CA ARG A 17 -7.76 38.97 19.87
C ARG A 17 -6.34 38.42 19.81
N PRO A 18 -5.86 37.66 20.81
CA PRO A 18 -4.53 37.06 20.74
C PRO A 18 -4.43 36.21 19.47
N PRO A 19 -3.26 36.18 18.77
CA PRO A 19 -3.11 35.39 17.59
C PRO A 19 -3.44 33.92 17.97
N ALA A 20 -4.33 33.30 17.19
CA ALA A 20 -4.67 31.91 17.37
C ALA A 20 -3.35 31.13 17.39
N THR A 21 -3.04 30.52 18.53
CA THR A 21 -1.94 29.55 18.60
C THR A 21 -2.22 28.54 17.51
N ARG A 22 -1.41 28.55 16.43
CA ARG A 22 -1.43 27.48 15.44
C ARG A 22 -1.17 26.20 16.25
N ASN A 23 -2.20 25.39 16.45
CA ASN A 23 -1.98 23.99 16.76
C ASN A 23 -1.10 23.49 15.61
N MET A 24 0.16 23.25 15.89
CA MET A 24 1.09 22.61 14.96
C MET A 24 0.47 21.25 14.73
N SER A 25 -0.27 21.09 13.61
CA SER A 25 -0.81 19.81 13.21
C SER A 25 0.35 18.81 13.18
N HIS A 26 0.17 17.64 13.78
CA HIS A 26 1.19 16.59 13.79
C HIS A 26 1.68 16.36 12.36
N GLN A 27 2.96 16.61 12.10
CA GLN A 27 3.56 16.32 10.80
C GLN A 27 3.95 14.85 10.77
N TRP A 28 3.39 14.09 9.85
CA TRP A 28 3.74 12.68 9.64
C TRP A 28 5.25 12.49 9.43
N ARG A 29 5.86 11.59 10.19
CA ARG A 29 7.31 11.38 10.21
C ARG A 29 7.77 10.12 9.48
N GLY A 30 6.87 9.28 9.03
CA GLY A 30 7.12 8.00 8.38
C GLY A 30 6.82 6.80 9.28
N VAL A 31 6.61 5.65 8.67
CA VAL A 31 6.12 4.43 9.32
C VAL A 31 6.89 4.04 10.59
N ILE A 32 8.23 4.05 10.53
CA ILE A 32 9.06 3.65 11.68
C ILE A 32 8.91 4.62 12.84
N GLU A 33 8.89 5.93 12.58
CA GLU A 33 8.82 6.94 13.64
C GLU A 33 7.43 7.03 14.28
N GLU A 34 6.36 6.76 13.51
CA GLU A 34 5.00 6.79 14.03
C GLU A 34 4.62 5.53 14.80
N TYR A 35 5.16 4.36 14.38
CA TYR A 35 4.76 3.06 14.91
C TYR A 35 5.92 2.23 15.46
N ARG A 36 7.01 2.87 15.92
CA ARG A 36 8.23 2.18 16.40
C ARG A 36 7.93 1.13 17.46
N GLU A 37 7.05 1.42 18.41
CA GLU A 37 6.68 0.52 19.50
C GLU A 37 5.92 -0.74 19.02
N TRP A 38 5.33 -0.66 17.83
CA TRP A 38 4.59 -1.76 17.19
C TRP A 38 5.44 -2.58 16.23
N LEU A 39 6.67 -2.16 15.98
CA LEU A 39 7.57 -2.81 15.03
C LEU A 39 8.63 -3.61 15.80
N PRO A 40 8.87 -4.90 15.45
CA PRO A 40 9.87 -5.73 16.10
C PRO A 40 11.27 -5.37 15.60
N LEU A 41 11.69 -4.14 15.84
CA LEU A 41 12.98 -3.63 15.39
C LEU A 41 14.07 -4.07 16.36
N PRO A 42 15.21 -4.62 15.89
CA PRO A 42 16.40 -4.79 16.69
C PRO A 42 16.86 -3.47 17.31
N ASP A 43 17.48 -3.54 18.49
CA ASP A 43 18.04 -2.37 19.16
C ASP A 43 19.05 -1.66 18.26
N GLY A 44 19.01 -0.33 18.26
CA GLY A 44 19.89 0.50 17.44
C GLY A 44 19.55 0.51 15.96
N THR A 45 18.42 -0.06 15.52
CA THR A 45 17.98 0.03 14.13
C THR A 45 17.83 1.49 13.71
N PRO A 46 18.58 1.95 12.68
CA PRO A 46 18.45 3.31 12.15
C PRO A 46 17.11 3.51 11.43
N THR A 47 16.70 4.76 11.24
CA THR A 47 15.49 5.09 10.47
C THR A 47 15.86 5.67 9.11
N TYR A 48 15.60 4.92 8.05
CA TYR A 48 15.71 5.41 6.68
C TYR A 48 14.30 5.59 6.10
N THR A 49 13.80 6.81 6.14
CA THR A 49 12.45 7.14 5.69
C THR A 49 12.43 8.18 4.57
N LEU A 50 11.46 8.06 3.69
CA LEU A 50 11.01 9.06 2.72
C LEU A 50 9.63 9.62 3.12
N ARG A 51 9.22 9.40 4.38
CA ARG A 51 7.93 9.77 4.96
C ARG A 51 6.77 9.01 4.34
N GLU A 52 7.00 7.75 4.02
CA GLU A 52 5.98 6.78 3.64
C GLU A 52 4.96 6.55 4.76
N GLY A 53 3.78 6.07 4.38
CA GLY A 53 2.63 5.98 5.28
C GLY A 53 1.88 7.31 5.38
N GLY A 54 0.99 7.43 6.36
CA GLY A 54 0.07 8.57 6.47
C GLY A 54 -0.74 8.77 5.20
N THR A 55 -1.00 7.70 4.47
CA THR A 55 -1.69 7.78 3.17
C THR A 55 -3.16 8.16 3.36
N PRO A 56 -3.74 8.94 2.43
CA PRO A 56 -5.12 9.37 2.55
C PRO A 56 -6.09 8.21 2.73
N LEU A 57 -7.04 8.40 3.62
CA LEU A 57 -8.29 7.64 3.69
C LEU A 57 -9.39 8.61 3.23
N VAL A 58 -9.92 8.39 2.02
CA VAL A 58 -10.84 9.29 1.33
C VAL A 58 -12.23 8.66 1.34
N ASP A 59 -13.24 9.42 1.76
CA ASP A 59 -14.63 8.98 1.64
C ASP A 59 -15.00 8.77 0.15
N SER A 60 -15.84 7.78 -0.11
CA SER A 60 -16.31 7.46 -1.47
C SER A 60 -17.84 7.54 -1.54
N PRO A 61 -18.40 8.71 -1.86
CA PRO A 61 -19.85 8.87 -2.05
C PRO A 61 -20.42 7.90 -3.10
N TRP A 62 -19.70 7.71 -4.19
CA TRP A 62 -20.12 6.80 -5.25
C TRP A 62 -20.23 5.34 -4.79
N LEU A 63 -19.21 4.80 -4.11
CA LEU A 63 -19.29 3.41 -3.62
C LEU A 63 -20.26 3.29 -2.45
N SER A 64 -20.39 4.34 -1.62
CA SER A 64 -21.35 4.36 -0.51
C SER A 64 -22.79 4.28 -1.01
N GLU A 65 -23.14 5.05 -2.05
CA GLU A 65 -24.47 4.98 -2.69
C GLU A 65 -24.75 3.59 -3.27
N LEU A 66 -23.75 3.00 -3.94
CA LEU A 66 -23.91 1.68 -4.58
C LEU A 66 -24.05 0.52 -3.57
N THR A 67 -23.33 0.59 -2.46
CA THR A 67 -23.26 -0.51 -1.48
C THR A 67 -24.23 -0.35 -0.32
N GLY A 68 -24.67 0.88 -0.04
CA GLY A 68 -25.39 1.24 1.19
C GLY A 68 -24.50 1.22 2.46
N ALA A 69 -23.18 1.03 2.30
CA ALA A 69 -22.18 1.11 3.35
C ALA A 69 -21.58 2.51 3.43
N GLU A 70 -20.93 2.84 4.55
CA GLU A 70 -19.99 3.95 4.61
C GLU A 70 -18.64 3.48 4.04
N VAL A 71 -18.29 3.93 2.82
CA VAL A 71 -17.11 3.44 2.10
C VAL A 71 -15.98 4.46 2.11
N TRP A 72 -14.80 3.99 2.48
CA TRP A 72 -13.55 4.75 2.46
C TRP A 72 -12.52 4.10 1.54
N ILE A 73 -11.77 4.90 0.79
CA ILE A 73 -10.70 4.43 -0.09
C ILE A 73 -9.36 4.74 0.55
N LYS A 74 -8.57 3.70 0.87
CA LYS A 74 -7.18 3.83 1.33
C LYS A 74 -6.25 3.95 0.14
N VAL A 75 -5.72 5.16 -0.09
CA VAL A 75 -4.96 5.49 -1.30
C VAL A 75 -3.47 5.24 -1.07
N GLU A 76 -3.04 3.98 -1.12
CA GLU A 76 -1.64 3.57 -0.93
C GLU A 76 -0.69 4.04 -2.07
N GLY A 77 -1.26 4.40 -3.21
CA GLY A 77 -0.51 5.04 -4.30
C GLY A 77 0.06 6.41 -3.98
N SER A 78 -0.30 7.01 -2.83
CA SER A 78 0.25 8.29 -2.34
C SER A 78 1.61 8.14 -1.66
N ASN A 79 2.08 6.93 -1.41
CA ASN A 79 3.43 6.68 -0.90
C ASN A 79 4.51 7.24 -1.86
N PRO A 80 5.73 7.55 -1.38
CA PRO A 80 6.79 8.24 -2.13
C PRO A 80 7.11 7.66 -3.51
N THR A 81 7.19 6.33 -3.65
CA THR A 81 7.45 5.68 -4.96
C THR A 81 6.16 5.27 -5.69
N GLY A 82 5.01 5.73 -5.22
CA GLY A 82 3.72 5.49 -5.85
C GLY A 82 3.07 4.15 -5.48
N SER A 83 3.53 3.45 -4.44
CA SER A 83 2.98 2.16 -4.06
C SER A 83 3.11 1.83 -2.56
N PHE A 84 2.24 0.96 -2.06
CA PHE A 84 2.28 0.42 -0.69
C PHE A 84 3.61 -0.28 -0.34
N LYS A 85 4.46 -0.61 -1.34
CA LYS A 85 5.74 -1.29 -1.12
C LYS A 85 6.67 -0.49 -0.21
N ASP A 86 6.53 0.82 -0.17
CA ASP A 86 7.36 1.71 0.62
C ASP A 86 7.26 1.43 2.13
N ARG A 87 6.07 1.09 2.62
CA ARG A 87 5.86 0.76 4.03
C ARG A 87 6.75 -0.38 4.51
N GLY A 88 6.74 -1.48 3.74
CA GLY A 88 7.58 -2.62 4.08
C GLY A 88 9.06 -2.39 3.76
N MET A 89 9.35 -1.54 2.78
CA MET A 89 10.73 -1.30 2.37
C MET A 89 11.49 -0.43 3.37
N THR A 90 10.87 0.61 3.93
CA THR A 90 11.51 1.43 4.97
C THR A 90 11.97 0.57 6.16
N VAL A 91 11.13 -0.38 6.61
CA VAL A 91 11.44 -1.26 7.74
C VAL A 91 12.51 -2.28 7.36
N ALA A 92 12.32 -3.03 6.26
CA ALA A 92 13.26 -4.07 5.86
C ALA A 92 14.66 -3.51 5.58
N LEU A 93 14.74 -2.34 4.93
CA LEU A 93 16.01 -1.71 4.63
C LEU A 93 16.68 -1.12 5.87
N SER A 94 15.93 -0.46 6.74
CA SER A 94 16.47 0.08 7.99
C SER A 94 17.08 -1.03 8.88
N VAL A 95 16.38 -2.16 8.99
CA VAL A 95 16.91 -3.33 9.71
C VAL A 95 18.14 -3.90 9.01
N ALA A 96 18.09 -4.09 7.70
CA ALA A 96 19.23 -4.63 6.95
C ALA A 96 20.51 -3.80 7.12
N VAL A 97 20.38 -2.48 7.01
CA VAL A 97 21.54 -1.57 7.20
C VAL A 97 21.99 -1.53 8.66
N GLY A 98 21.06 -1.56 9.61
CA GLY A 98 21.40 -1.70 11.04
C GLY A 98 22.16 -2.97 11.37
N GLN A 99 21.96 -4.04 10.58
CA GLN A 99 22.67 -5.31 10.66
C GLN A 99 23.97 -5.35 9.84
N GLY A 100 24.38 -4.23 9.22
CA GLY A 100 25.64 -4.12 8.49
C GLY A 100 25.58 -4.46 7.01
N ALA A 101 24.38 -4.50 6.39
CA ALA A 101 24.29 -4.69 4.94
C ALA A 101 24.91 -3.52 4.16
N GLU A 102 25.82 -3.83 3.23
CA GLU A 102 26.47 -2.86 2.34
C GLU A 102 25.70 -2.71 1.00
N ALA A 103 24.87 -3.69 0.69
CA ALA A 103 24.00 -3.68 -0.47
C ALA A 103 22.66 -4.37 -0.15
N VAL A 104 21.65 -4.06 -0.95
CA VAL A 104 20.35 -4.72 -0.91
C VAL A 104 20.03 -5.30 -2.29
N VAL A 105 19.39 -6.45 -2.31
CA VAL A 105 19.05 -7.15 -3.56
C VAL A 105 17.58 -7.51 -3.61
N CYS A 106 16.99 -7.41 -4.79
CA CYS A 106 15.69 -8.00 -5.07
C CYS A 106 15.60 -8.57 -6.49
N ALA A 107 14.84 -9.66 -6.63
CA ALA A 107 14.37 -10.17 -7.91
C ALA A 107 13.00 -9.53 -8.20
N SER A 108 12.95 -8.44 -8.97
CA SER A 108 11.70 -7.76 -9.31
C SER A 108 11.91 -6.74 -10.43
N THR A 109 10.95 -6.64 -11.34
CA THR A 109 10.92 -5.63 -12.41
C THR A 109 9.90 -4.51 -12.15
N GLY A 110 9.27 -4.46 -10.95
CA GLY A 110 8.13 -3.58 -10.68
C GLY A 110 8.31 -2.72 -9.42
N ASN A 111 7.18 -2.48 -8.73
CA ASN A 111 7.12 -1.57 -7.57
C ASN A 111 8.07 -1.95 -6.42
N THR A 112 8.44 -3.23 -6.27
CA THR A 112 9.43 -3.64 -5.25
C THR A 112 10.82 -3.12 -5.56
N SER A 113 11.28 -3.23 -6.81
CA SER A 113 12.61 -2.71 -7.21
C SER A 113 12.66 -1.19 -7.17
N ALA A 114 11.59 -0.51 -7.57
CA ALA A 114 11.49 0.95 -7.49
C ALA A 114 11.59 1.43 -6.03
N SER A 115 10.82 0.84 -5.14
CA SER A 115 10.87 1.14 -3.71
C SER A 115 12.24 0.82 -3.10
N MET A 116 12.80 -0.38 -3.36
CA MET A 116 14.12 -0.75 -2.88
C MET A 116 15.19 0.27 -3.30
N ALA A 117 15.22 0.66 -4.56
CA ALA A 117 16.22 1.60 -5.07
C ALA A 117 16.11 2.98 -4.43
N ALA A 118 14.88 3.49 -4.22
CA ALA A 118 14.64 4.78 -3.58
C ALA A 118 15.13 4.80 -2.12
N TYR A 119 14.80 3.77 -1.35
CA TYR A 119 15.24 3.67 0.06
C TYR A 119 16.73 3.36 0.19
N ALA A 120 17.31 2.55 -0.73
CA ALA A 120 18.75 2.30 -0.79
C ALA A 120 19.54 3.59 -1.09
N ALA A 121 19.06 4.43 -2.01
CA ALA A 121 19.64 5.74 -2.25
C ALA A 121 19.59 6.62 -0.98
N ARG A 122 18.48 6.60 -0.23
CA ARG A 122 18.34 7.31 1.04
C ARG A 122 19.31 6.82 2.10
N ALA A 123 19.54 5.50 2.17
CA ALA A 123 20.46 4.86 3.11
C ALA A 123 21.91 4.84 2.65
N LYS A 124 22.20 5.26 1.41
CA LYS A 124 23.53 5.22 0.77
C LYS A 124 24.12 3.81 0.67
N VAL A 125 23.28 2.80 0.47
CA VAL A 125 23.69 1.43 0.18
C VAL A 125 23.43 1.09 -1.30
N LYS A 126 24.11 0.07 -1.82
CA LYS A 126 24.00 -0.30 -3.25
C LYS A 126 22.72 -1.11 -3.52
N PRO A 127 21.80 -0.63 -4.39
CA PRO A 127 20.65 -1.41 -4.82
C PRO A 127 20.99 -2.31 -6.02
N LEU A 128 20.74 -3.63 -5.87
CA LEU A 128 20.93 -4.63 -6.91
C LEU A 128 19.56 -5.19 -7.33
N VAL A 129 19.25 -5.12 -8.62
CA VAL A 129 17.99 -5.65 -9.18
C VAL A 129 18.33 -6.79 -10.13
N LEU A 130 17.92 -8.01 -9.80
CA LEU A 130 18.10 -9.18 -10.65
C LEU A 130 16.84 -9.40 -11.49
N VAL A 131 17.02 -9.55 -12.80
CA VAL A 131 15.92 -9.72 -13.77
C VAL A 131 16.26 -10.79 -14.80
N PRO A 132 15.28 -11.59 -15.27
CA PRO A 132 15.50 -12.54 -16.34
C PRO A 132 15.89 -11.83 -17.65
N GLN A 133 16.88 -12.37 -18.36
CA GLN A 133 17.30 -11.83 -19.65
C GLN A 133 16.14 -11.88 -20.67
N GLY A 134 15.92 -10.79 -21.40
CA GLY A 134 14.93 -10.72 -22.49
C GLY A 134 13.47 -10.48 -22.06
N LYS A 135 13.16 -10.39 -20.76
CA LYS A 135 11.79 -10.17 -20.25
C LYS A 135 11.64 -8.81 -19.53
N ILE A 136 12.31 -7.78 -20.00
CA ILE A 136 12.32 -6.47 -19.33
C ILE A 136 11.38 -5.52 -20.09
N ALA A 137 10.29 -5.13 -19.45
CA ALA A 137 9.58 -3.91 -19.84
C ALA A 137 10.40 -2.70 -19.34
N ALA A 138 11.09 -2.02 -20.21
CA ALA A 138 12.01 -0.93 -19.87
C ALA A 138 11.38 0.13 -18.96
N GLY A 139 10.10 0.45 -19.15
CA GLY A 139 9.36 1.40 -18.32
C GLY A 139 9.24 1.01 -16.84
N LYS A 140 9.14 -0.28 -16.52
CA LYS A 140 8.99 -0.74 -15.12
C LYS A 140 10.30 -0.66 -14.32
N LEU A 141 11.46 -0.74 -15.00
CA LEU A 141 12.77 -0.60 -14.36
C LEU A 141 13.28 0.85 -14.34
N ALA A 142 12.70 1.74 -15.14
CA ALA A 142 13.17 3.12 -15.28
C ALA A 142 13.25 3.82 -13.91
N GLN A 143 12.26 3.63 -13.05
CA GLN A 143 12.26 4.23 -11.72
C GLN A 143 13.41 3.69 -10.85
N ALA A 144 13.68 2.39 -10.87
CA ALA A 144 14.79 1.81 -10.11
C ALA A 144 16.15 2.31 -10.65
N ILE A 145 16.30 2.39 -11.96
CA ILE A 145 17.53 2.89 -12.61
C ILE A 145 17.79 4.36 -12.26
N VAL A 146 16.77 5.21 -12.29
CA VAL A 146 16.89 6.63 -11.92
C VAL A 146 17.34 6.82 -10.48
N HIS A 147 16.94 5.90 -9.57
CA HIS A 147 17.42 5.87 -8.19
C HIS A 147 18.79 5.20 -8.01
N GLY A 148 19.50 4.87 -9.10
CA GLY A 148 20.86 4.35 -9.08
C GLY A 148 20.96 2.83 -8.93
N ALA A 149 19.90 2.07 -9.17
CA ALA A 149 19.95 0.61 -9.10
C ALA A 149 20.84 0.02 -10.21
N GLN A 150 21.70 -0.92 -9.83
CA GLN A 150 22.41 -1.78 -10.76
C GLN A 150 21.51 -2.94 -11.18
N VAL A 151 21.22 -3.03 -12.48
CA VAL A 151 20.38 -4.09 -13.04
C VAL A 151 21.29 -5.21 -13.53
N ILE A 152 21.09 -6.41 -12.99
CA ILE A 152 21.82 -7.62 -13.34
C ILE A 152 20.88 -8.55 -14.11
N MET A 153 21.22 -8.79 -15.39
CA MET A 153 20.47 -9.72 -16.25
C MET A 153 20.94 -11.14 -16.01
N VAL A 154 20.03 -11.99 -15.56
CA VAL A 154 20.27 -13.42 -15.29
C VAL A 154 19.82 -14.26 -16.48
N ARG A 155 20.67 -15.17 -16.95
CA ARG A 155 20.27 -16.19 -17.93
C ARG A 155 19.44 -17.25 -17.22
N GLY A 156 18.13 -17.13 -17.32
CA GLY A 156 17.17 -17.99 -16.63
C GLY A 156 15.81 -17.34 -16.50
N ASN A 157 15.01 -17.86 -15.57
CA ASN A 157 13.68 -17.35 -15.24
C ASN A 157 13.67 -16.54 -13.94
N PHE A 158 12.48 -16.18 -13.44
CA PHE A 158 12.33 -15.42 -12.19
C PHE A 158 12.81 -16.19 -10.96
N ASP A 159 12.63 -17.53 -10.94
CA ASP A 159 13.05 -18.36 -9.81
C ASP A 159 14.58 -18.44 -9.73
N ASP A 160 15.28 -18.43 -10.88
CA ASP A 160 16.74 -18.31 -10.92
C ASP A 160 17.21 -16.98 -10.35
N CYS A 161 16.54 -15.87 -10.68
CA CYS A 161 16.86 -14.56 -10.08
C CYS A 161 16.69 -14.59 -8.57
N LEU A 162 15.62 -15.19 -8.07
CA LEU A 162 15.35 -15.28 -6.63
C LEU A 162 16.36 -16.19 -5.92
N ARG A 163 16.73 -17.33 -6.53
CA ARG A 163 17.76 -18.25 -6.03
C ARG A 163 19.12 -17.54 -5.90
N ILE A 164 19.57 -16.86 -6.97
CA ILE A 164 20.84 -16.12 -6.98
C ILE A 164 20.79 -14.98 -5.95
N SER A 165 19.65 -14.29 -5.79
CA SER A 165 19.50 -13.25 -4.78
C SER A 165 19.65 -13.80 -3.35
N ARG A 166 19.19 -15.03 -3.06
CA ARG A 166 19.41 -15.71 -1.78
C ARG A 166 20.87 -16.07 -1.58
N GLU A 167 21.50 -16.67 -2.59
CA GLU A 167 22.93 -17.05 -2.55
C GLU A 167 23.83 -15.82 -2.28
N LEU A 168 23.51 -14.67 -2.90
CA LEU A 168 24.22 -13.40 -2.63
C LEU A 168 24.05 -12.96 -1.17
N ALA A 169 22.85 -13.07 -0.62
CA ALA A 169 22.57 -12.68 0.77
C ALA A 169 23.22 -13.62 1.80
N GLU A 170 23.48 -14.89 1.43
CA GLU A 170 24.14 -15.87 2.29
C GLU A 170 25.68 -15.71 2.31
N GLN A 171 26.26 -15.26 1.19
CA GLN A 171 27.71 -15.24 0.99
C GLN A 171 28.36 -13.86 1.20
N TYR A 172 27.58 -12.78 1.13
CA TYR A 172 28.08 -11.40 1.14
C TYR A 172 27.25 -10.52 2.09
N PRO A 173 27.73 -9.33 2.48
CA PRO A 173 26.96 -8.36 3.26
C PRO A 173 25.87 -7.69 2.41
N VAL A 174 25.01 -8.52 1.82
CA VAL A 174 23.90 -8.16 0.94
C VAL A 174 22.60 -8.64 1.56
N ALA A 175 21.62 -7.76 1.74
CA ALA A 175 20.33 -8.15 2.30
C ALA A 175 19.28 -8.36 1.21
N LEU A 176 18.58 -9.51 1.28
CA LEU A 176 17.43 -9.82 0.43
C LEU A 176 16.19 -9.08 0.95
N VAL A 177 15.61 -8.21 0.12
CA VAL A 177 14.43 -7.41 0.49
C VAL A 177 13.18 -7.71 -0.37
N ASN A 178 13.10 -8.92 -0.91
CA ASN A 178 11.89 -9.44 -1.57
C ASN A 178 10.71 -9.58 -0.60
N SER A 179 9.53 -9.93 -1.11
CA SER A 179 8.31 -10.13 -0.32
C SER A 179 8.40 -11.23 0.75
N VAL A 180 9.39 -12.10 0.64
CA VAL A 180 9.70 -13.14 1.65
C VAL A 180 10.39 -12.59 2.91
N ASN A 181 10.89 -11.37 2.90
CA ASN A 181 11.50 -10.75 4.06
C ASN A 181 10.43 -10.40 5.11
N PRO A 182 10.50 -10.91 6.35
CA PRO A 182 9.46 -10.72 7.36
C PRO A 182 9.24 -9.27 7.73
N PHE A 183 10.26 -8.44 7.75
CA PHE A 183 10.15 -7.01 8.05
C PHE A 183 9.32 -6.23 7.00
N ARG A 184 9.12 -6.81 5.80
CA ARG A 184 8.22 -6.26 4.81
C ARG A 184 6.76 -6.31 5.29
N LEU A 185 6.34 -7.40 5.94
CA LEU A 185 4.99 -7.52 6.50
C LEU A 185 4.82 -6.59 7.69
N GLU A 186 5.85 -6.44 8.53
CA GLU A 186 5.82 -5.54 9.69
C GLU A 186 5.58 -4.08 9.28
N GLY A 187 6.27 -3.61 8.25
CA GLY A 187 6.01 -2.26 7.74
C GLY A 187 4.64 -2.11 7.09
N GLN A 188 4.17 -3.10 6.35
CA GLN A 188 2.88 -3.05 5.66
C GLN A 188 1.69 -3.12 6.63
N LYS A 189 1.80 -3.80 7.79
CA LYS A 189 0.71 -3.89 8.78
C LYS A 189 0.27 -2.53 9.32
N THR A 190 1.18 -1.55 9.30
CA THR A 190 0.90 -0.19 9.80
C THR A 190 -0.22 0.53 9.04
N ALA A 191 -0.53 0.10 7.83
CA ALA A 191 -1.67 0.64 7.09
C ALA A 191 -3.01 0.29 7.76
N ALA A 192 -3.10 -0.86 8.43
CA ALA A 192 -4.27 -1.21 9.26
C ALA A 192 -4.35 -0.32 10.50
N PHE A 193 -3.21 -0.01 11.12
CA PHE A 193 -3.14 0.92 12.25
C PHE A 193 -3.68 2.29 11.88
N GLU A 194 -3.20 2.87 10.77
CA GLU A 194 -3.67 4.16 10.26
C GLU A 194 -5.18 4.19 10.00
N ILE A 195 -5.75 3.09 9.52
CA ILE A 195 -7.20 2.99 9.29
C ILE A 195 -7.95 3.02 10.62
N VAL A 196 -7.51 2.25 11.62
CA VAL A 196 -8.12 2.24 12.95
C VAL A 196 -7.96 3.60 13.64
N ASP A 197 -6.76 4.17 13.59
CA ASP A 197 -6.48 5.49 14.20
C ASP A 197 -7.36 6.60 13.59
N PHE A 198 -7.65 6.53 12.29
CA PHE A 198 -8.49 7.50 11.60
C PHE A 198 -9.99 7.30 11.89
N LEU A 199 -10.48 6.05 11.83
CA LEU A 199 -11.91 5.73 12.00
C LEU A 199 -12.32 5.66 13.48
N GLY A 200 -11.37 5.52 14.40
CA GLY A 200 -11.60 5.28 15.83
C GLY A 200 -11.92 3.82 16.18
N ASP A 201 -12.06 2.96 15.18
CA ASP A 201 -12.22 1.50 15.31
C ASP A 201 -11.87 0.83 13.97
N ALA A 202 -11.78 -0.51 13.96
CA ALA A 202 -11.63 -1.25 12.71
C ALA A 202 -12.91 -1.20 11.86
N PRO A 203 -12.82 -1.15 10.51
CA PRO A 203 -14.00 -1.24 9.66
C PRO A 203 -14.69 -2.61 9.81
N ASP A 204 -15.93 -2.73 9.35
CA ASP A 204 -16.62 -4.03 9.30
C ASP A 204 -16.09 -4.91 8.16
N VAL A 205 -15.67 -4.27 7.06
CA VAL A 205 -15.17 -4.95 5.86
C VAL A 205 -13.93 -4.24 5.33
N HIS A 206 -12.90 -5.01 4.98
CA HIS A 206 -11.74 -4.48 4.28
C HIS A 206 -11.51 -5.24 2.98
N VAL A 207 -11.49 -4.52 1.86
CA VAL A 207 -11.37 -5.04 0.50
C VAL A 207 -10.00 -4.71 -0.08
N LEU A 208 -9.29 -5.73 -0.58
CA LEU A 208 -7.91 -5.57 -1.09
C LEU A 208 -7.72 -6.30 -2.43
N PRO A 209 -6.87 -5.76 -3.33
CA PRO A 209 -6.38 -6.53 -4.47
C PRO A 209 -5.29 -7.51 -3.99
N VAL A 210 -5.29 -8.73 -4.54
CA VAL A 210 -4.39 -9.80 -4.09
C VAL A 210 -3.58 -10.37 -5.25
N GLY A 211 -2.27 -10.21 -5.18
CA GLY A 211 -1.28 -10.90 -6.04
C GLY A 211 -0.44 -11.86 -5.20
N ASN A 212 0.70 -11.38 -4.67
CA ASN A 212 1.62 -12.19 -3.85
C ASN A 212 1.13 -12.42 -2.40
N ALA A 213 -0.08 -11.98 -2.10
CA ALA A 213 -0.82 -12.18 -0.85
C ALA A 213 -0.21 -11.55 0.43
N GLY A 214 1.00 -10.98 0.36
CA GLY A 214 1.64 -10.35 1.52
C GLY A 214 0.87 -9.15 2.06
N ASN A 215 0.19 -8.41 1.20
CA ASN A 215 -0.55 -7.21 1.61
C ASN A 215 -1.73 -7.55 2.53
N ILE A 216 -2.64 -8.44 2.09
CA ILE A 216 -3.79 -8.87 2.90
C ILE A 216 -3.34 -9.53 4.21
N SER A 217 -2.26 -10.33 4.17
CA SER A 217 -1.67 -10.93 5.36
C SER A 217 -1.16 -9.91 6.36
N ALA A 218 -0.50 -8.85 5.86
CA ALA A 218 0.01 -7.77 6.70
C ALA A 218 -1.11 -6.93 7.33
N TYR A 219 -2.12 -6.55 6.56
CA TYR A 219 -3.27 -5.82 7.10
C TYR A 219 -4.00 -6.63 8.16
N TRP A 220 -4.26 -7.92 7.91
CA TRP A 220 -4.87 -8.80 8.91
C TRP A 220 -4.04 -8.86 10.20
N LYS A 221 -2.71 -9.04 10.07
CA LYS A 221 -1.80 -9.01 11.21
C LYS A 221 -1.94 -7.71 12.01
N GLY A 222 -2.01 -6.57 11.34
CA GLY A 222 -2.18 -5.27 12.01
C GLY A 222 -3.50 -5.17 12.74
N TYR A 223 -4.61 -5.58 12.14
CA TYR A 223 -5.90 -5.58 12.80
C TYR A 223 -5.95 -6.52 14.02
N VAL A 224 -5.30 -7.68 13.93
CA VAL A 224 -5.20 -8.61 15.07
C VAL A 224 -4.43 -7.97 16.22
N GLU A 225 -3.25 -7.42 15.95
CA GLU A 225 -2.41 -6.78 16.97
C GLU A 225 -3.12 -5.60 17.65
N TYR A 226 -3.81 -4.75 16.89
CA TYR A 226 -4.54 -3.61 17.46
C TYR A 226 -5.76 -4.05 18.29
N ALA A 227 -6.49 -5.06 17.84
CA ALA A 227 -7.59 -5.60 18.62
C ALA A 227 -7.11 -6.27 19.91
N ASP A 228 -6.01 -7.04 19.86
CA ASP A 228 -5.45 -7.70 21.04
C ASP A 228 -4.90 -6.70 22.07
N ALA A 229 -4.45 -5.53 21.60
CA ALA A 229 -4.00 -4.42 22.46
C ALA A 229 -5.17 -3.51 22.93
N GLY A 230 -6.41 -3.77 22.53
CA GLY A 230 -7.58 -2.95 22.87
C GLY A 230 -7.67 -1.62 22.13
N MET A 231 -6.91 -1.44 21.04
CA MET A 231 -6.95 -0.25 20.18
C MET A 231 -8.16 -0.27 19.23
N SER A 232 -8.76 -1.42 18.99
CA SER A 232 -10.03 -1.57 18.28
C SER A 232 -10.93 -2.59 18.98
N SER A 233 -12.25 -2.40 18.87
CA SER A 233 -13.25 -3.29 19.50
C SER A 233 -13.55 -4.54 18.65
N ARG A 234 -13.13 -4.52 17.37
CA ARG A 234 -13.44 -5.56 16.37
C ARG A 234 -12.30 -5.73 15.37
N ARG A 235 -12.45 -6.72 14.50
CA ARG A 235 -11.59 -7.02 13.36
C ARG A 235 -12.43 -7.08 12.10
N PRO A 236 -11.94 -6.59 10.92
CA PRO A 236 -12.74 -6.59 9.71
C PRO A 236 -12.87 -7.97 9.08
N GLN A 237 -13.94 -8.18 8.34
CA GLN A 237 -14.02 -9.23 7.34
C GLN A 237 -13.07 -8.88 6.17
N MET A 238 -12.10 -9.74 5.84
CA MET A 238 -11.10 -9.50 4.80
C MET A 238 -11.57 -10.07 3.46
N LEU A 239 -11.78 -9.20 2.46
CA LEU A 239 -12.18 -9.60 1.12
C LEU A 239 -11.03 -9.39 0.14
N GLY A 240 -10.42 -10.47 -0.33
CA GLY A 240 -9.29 -10.44 -1.27
C GLY A 240 -9.73 -10.70 -2.71
N TRP A 241 -9.34 -9.81 -3.65
CA TRP A 241 -9.72 -9.94 -5.05
C TRP A 241 -8.51 -10.17 -5.95
N GLN A 242 -8.58 -11.22 -6.78
CA GLN A 242 -7.57 -11.61 -7.75
C GLN A 242 -8.07 -11.35 -9.18
N ALA A 243 -7.16 -11.19 -10.14
CA ALA A 243 -7.52 -11.21 -11.55
C ALA A 243 -7.86 -12.65 -11.97
N ALA A 244 -8.93 -12.86 -12.73
CA ALA A 244 -9.44 -14.20 -13.08
C ALA A 244 -8.40 -15.09 -13.76
N GLY A 245 -7.51 -14.52 -14.60
CA GLY A 245 -6.41 -15.27 -15.22
C GLY A 245 -5.19 -15.50 -14.30
N ALA A 246 -5.25 -15.04 -13.03
CA ALA A 246 -4.21 -15.19 -12.02
C ALA A 246 -4.84 -15.29 -10.61
N ALA A 247 -5.74 -16.28 -10.42
CA ALA A 247 -6.55 -16.44 -9.22
C ALA A 247 -6.29 -17.73 -8.45
N PRO A 248 -5.02 -18.02 -8.06
CA PRO A 248 -4.67 -19.29 -7.41
C PRO A 248 -5.37 -19.49 -6.06
N LEU A 249 -5.61 -18.45 -5.28
CA LEU A 249 -6.29 -18.55 -3.98
C LEU A 249 -7.80 -18.85 -4.12
N VAL A 250 -8.41 -18.47 -5.24
CA VAL A 250 -9.79 -18.83 -5.58
C VAL A 250 -9.88 -20.26 -6.05
N LEU A 251 -8.89 -20.71 -6.84
CA LEU A 251 -8.82 -22.06 -7.39
C LEU A 251 -8.37 -23.11 -6.36
N GLY A 252 -7.63 -22.68 -5.32
CA GLY A 252 -7.03 -23.57 -4.32
C GLY A 252 -5.74 -24.24 -4.79
N GLU A 253 -5.24 -23.88 -5.99
CA GLU A 253 -4.02 -24.43 -6.58
C GLU A 253 -3.24 -23.38 -7.38
N PRO A 254 -1.92 -23.53 -7.58
CA PRO A 254 -1.12 -22.62 -8.38
C PRO A 254 -1.55 -22.56 -9.85
N VAL A 255 -1.54 -21.35 -10.41
CA VAL A 255 -1.74 -21.09 -11.85
C VAL A 255 -0.37 -21.06 -12.54
N LEU A 256 -0.08 -22.01 -13.40
CA LEU A 256 1.24 -22.16 -14.02
C LEU A 256 1.56 -21.06 -15.05
N ALA A 257 0.56 -20.59 -15.77
CA ALA A 257 0.69 -19.53 -16.78
C ALA A 257 -0.31 -18.39 -16.49
N PRO A 258 -0.05 -17.53 -15.47
CA PRO A 258 -0.97 -16.46 -15.13
C PRO A 258 -0.96 -15.36 -16.19
N GLU A 259 -2.15 -14.99 -16.66
CA GLU A 259 -2.34 -13.96 -17.69
C GLU A 259 -3.39 -12.94 -17.25
N THR A 260 -3.00 -11.65 -17.24
CA THR A 260 -3.90 -10.52 -16.94
C THR A 260 -3.23 -9.20 -17.30
N VAL A 261 -4.01 -8.18 -17.64
CA VAL A 261 -3.57 -6.78 -17.78
C VAL A 261 -3.13 -6.18 -16.44
N ALA A 262 -3.63 -6.72 -15.34
CA ALA A 262 -3.30 -6.32 -13.97
C ALA A 262 -1.92 -6.86 -13.54
N SER A 263 -0.87 -6.41 -14.20
CA SER A 263 0.48 -6.97 -14.09
C SER A 263 1.06 -7.02 -12.67
N ALA A 264 0.65 -6.12 -11.76
CA ALA A 264 1.12 -6.10 -10.38
C ALA A 264 0.56 -7.26 -9.53
N ILE A 265 -0.58 -7.83 -9.94
CA ILE A 265 -1.21 -8.99 -9.30
C ILE A 265 -1.18 -10.25 -10.19
N ARG A 266 -0.40 -10.25 -11.28
CA ARG A 266 -0.19 -11.41 -12.16
C ARG A 266 0.75 -12.43 -11.51
N ILE A 267 0.26 -13.08 -10.47
CA ILE A 267 1.01 -14.04 -9.65
C ILE A 267 0.27 -15.38 -9.62
N GLY A 268 0.92 -16.42 -10.15
CA GLY A 268 0.36 -17.77 -10.19
C GLY A 268 0.59 -18.58 -8.92
N ASN A 269 1.62 -18.25 -8.12
CA ASN A 269 1.91 -18.94 -6.86
C ASN A 269 2.33 -17.90 -5.79
N PRO A 270 1.39 -17.42 -4.96
CA PRO A 270 1.65 -16.40 -3.95
C PRO A 270 2.63 -16.86 -2.87
N ALA A 271 3.65 -16.05 -2.58
CA ALA A 271 4.63 -16.36 -1.53
C ALA A 271 4.01 -16.36 -0.12
N SER A 272 2.95 -15.60 0.12
CA SER A 272 2.25 -15.53 1.41
C SER A 272 0.94 -16.33 1.42
N TRP A 273 0.87 -17.43 0.66
CA TRP A 273 -0.34 -18.24 0.50
C TRP A 273 -1.02 -18.60 1.82
N HIS A 274 -0.30 -19.30 2.69
CA HIS A 274 -0.87 -19.78 3.95
C HIS A 274 -1.33 -18.66 4.90
N LEU A 275 -0.58 -17.56 4.93
CA LEU A 275 -0.94 -16.39 5.75
C LEU A 275 -2.22 -15.73 5.23
N ALA A 276 -2.39 -15.66 3.92
CA ALA A 276 -3.58 -15.06 3.32
C ALA A 276 -4.82 -15.93 3.49
N VAL A 277 -4.68 -17.25 3.33
CA VAL A 277 -5.79 -18.20 3.60
C VAL A 277 -6.21 -18.10 5.06
N ALA A 278 -5.25 -18.13 5.99
CA ALA A 278 -5.56 -17.95 7.41
C ALA A 278 -6.22 -16.61 7.71
N ALA A 279 -5.80 -15.52 7.04
CA ALA A 279 -6.44 -14.21 7.19
C ALA A 279 -7.90 -14.23 6.73
N ALA A 280 -8.19 -14.83 5.57
CA ALA A 280 -9.56 -14.94 5.07
C ALA A 280 -10.42 -15.82 6.00
N GLU A 281 -9.95 -17.00 6.38
CA GLU A 281 -10.69 -17.93 7.24
C GLU A 281 -10.98 -17.34 8.62
N THR A 282 -9.95 -16.77 9.27
CA THR A 282 -10.11 -16.27 10.66
C THR A 282 -10.86 -14.95 10.73
N SER A 283 -10.94 -14.19 9.63
CA SER A 283 -11.75 -12.97 9.53
C SER A 283 -13.20 -13.23 9.10
N GLY A 284 -13.56 -14.48 8.77
CA GLY A 284 -14.83 -14.80 8.11
C GLY A 284 -14.93 -14.20 6.70
N GLY A 285 -13.78 -13.89 6.09
CA GLY A 285 -13.66 -13.32 4.76
C GLY A 285 -13.55 -14.37 3.65
N ARG A 286 -13.11 -13.91 2.48
CA ARG A 286 -12.97 -14.80 1.31
C ARG A 286 -12.06 -14.21 0.23
N PHE A 287 -11.70 -15.04 -0.75
CA PHE A 287 -11.15 -14.61 -2.02
C PHE A 287 -12.22 -14.65 -3.12
N GLY A 288 -12.12 -13.71 -4.04
CA GLY A 288 -12.91 -13.67 -5.27
C GLY A 288 -12.02 -13.34 -6.47
N SER A 289 -12.57 -13.50 -7.67
CA SER A 289 -11.88 -13.13 -8.90
C SER A 289 -12.70 -12.20 -9.76
N VAL A 290 -12.00 -11.31 -10.47
CA VAL A 290 -12.56 -10.35 -11.43
C VAL A 290 -11.82 -10.48 -12.76
N THR A 291 -12.54 -10.31 -13.87
CA THR A 291 -11.97 -10.34 -15.21
C THR A 291 -11.18 -9.06 -15.51
N ASP A 292 -10.34 -9.10 -16.54
CA ASP A 292 -9.62 -7.92 -17.01
C ASP A 292 -10.57 -6.79 -17.43
N GLU A 293 -11.70 -7.14 -18.02
CA GLU A 293 -12.73 -6.17 -18.40
C GLU A 293 -13.37 -5.50 -17.17
N GLU A 294 -13.78 -6.29 -16.15
CA GLU A 294 -14.31 -5.78 -14.88
C GLU A 294 -13.30 -4.85 -14.21
N ILE A 295 -12.00 -5.21 -14.21
CA ILE A 295 -10.91 -4.38 -13.66
C ILE A 295 -10.81 -3.04 -14.39
N LEU A 296 -10.78 -3.05 -15.73
CA LEU A 296 -10.64 -1.83 -16.53
C LEU A 296 -11.90 -0.93 -16.45
N VAL A 297 -13.09 -1.53 -16.34
CA VAL A 297 -14.33 -0.78 -16.08
C VAL A 297 -14.27 -0.10 -14.72
N ALA A 298 -13.89 -0.84 -13.68
CA ALA A 298 -13.76 -0.30 -12.32
C ALA A 298 -12.71 0.82 -12.24
N GLN A 299 -11.56 0.66 -12.91
CA GLN A 299 -10.51 1.68 -12.99
C GLN A 299 -11.05 3.00 -13.58
N ARG A 300 -11.76 2.93 -14.71
CA ARG A 300 -12.35 4.12 -15.35
C ARG A 300 -13.43 4.76 -14.49
N ARG A 301 -14.31 3.94 -13.88
CA ARG A 301 -15.39 4.44 -13.02
C ARG A 301 -14.84 5.12 -11.77
N LEU A 302 -13.84 4.53 -11.12
CA LEU A 302 -13.16 5.12 -9.97
C LEU A 302 -12.55 6.48 -10.31
N ALA A 303 -11.85 6.57 -11.45
CA ALA A 303 -11.27 7.84 -11.90
C ALA A 303 -12.34 8.89 -12.23
N ALA A 304 -13.44 8.50 -12.86
CA ALA A 304 -14.49 9.42 -13.26
C ALA A 304 -15.37 9.88 -12.08
N ALA A 305 -15.63 9.01 -11.11
CA ALA A 305 -16.51 9.30 -9.98
C ALA A 305 -15.78 9.96 -8.81
N GLU A 306 -14.54 9.48 -8.50
CA GLU A 306 -13.81 9.89 -7.29
C GLU A 306 -12.50 10.65 -7.59
N GLY A 307 -12.14 10.81 -8.87
CA GLY A 307 -10.88 11.46 -9.26
C GLY A 307 -9.63 10.66 -8.89
N ILE A 308 -9.76 9.38 -8.54
CA ILE A 308 -8.67 8.51 -8.10
C ILE A 308 -8.26 7.59 -9.25
N PHE A 309 -7.11 7.89 -9.89
CA PHE A 309 -6.61 7.09 -11.00
C PHE A 309 -5.47 6.17 -10.56
N VAL A 310 -5.69 4.87 -10.69
CA VAL A 310 -4.79 3.82 -10.20
C VAL A 310 -4.43 2.82 -11.31
N GLU A 311 -3.39 2.00 -11.10
CA GLU A 311 -3.07 0.91 -12.03
C GLU A 311 -4.17 -0.18 -12.03
N PRO A 312 -4.30 -0.99 -13.09
CA PRO A 312 -5.32 -2.04 -13.18
C PRO A 312 -5.30 -2.99 -11.97
N GLY A 313 -4.13 -3.41 -11.50
CA GLY A 313 -4.01 -4.29 -10.32
C GLY A 313 -4.65 -3.72 -9.06
N SER A 314 -4.60 -2.40 -8.88
CA SER A 314 -5.25 -1.73 -7.74
C SER A 314 -6.75 -1.64 -7.89
N ALA A 315 -7.25 -1.51 -9.12
CA ALA A 315 -8.69 -1.43 -9.39
C ALA A 315 -9.43 -2.76 -9.16
N ALA A 316 -8.72 -3.87 -9.00
CA ALA A 316 -9.31 -5.18 -8.75
C ALA A 316 -10.14 -5.22 -7.45
N SER A 317 -9.76 -4.47 -6.41
CA SER A 317 -10.56 -4.34 -5.19
C SER A 317 -11.90 -3.64 -5.46
N VAL A 318 -11.88 -2.56 -6.23
CA VAL A 318 -13.10 -1.82 -6.62
C VAL A 318 -13.99 -2.70 -7.53
N ALA A 319 -13.39 -3.39 -8.52
CA ALA A 319 -14.11 -4.33 -9.36
C ALA A 319 -14.80 -5.42 -8.53
N GLY A 320 -14.13 -5.90 -7.49
CA GLY A 320 -14.69 -6.86 -6.57
C GLY A 320 -15.89 -6.35 -5.80
N VAL A 321 -15.86 -5.11 -5.32
CA VAL A 321 -17.02 -4.47 -4.66
C VAL A 321 -18.20 -4.37 -5.64
N LEU A 322 -17.95 -3.91 -6.86
CA LEU A 322 -19.01 -3.81 -7.88
C LEU A 322 -19.64 -5.17 -8.17
N LYS A 323 -18.83 -6.20 -8.32
CA LYS A 323 -19.26 -7.58 -8.55
C LYS A 323 -20.11 -8.13 -7.39
N ASP A 324 -19.69 -7.85 -6.15
CA ASP A 324 -20.47 -8.26 -4.97
C ASP A 324 -21.84 -7.59 -4.92
N VAL A 325 -21.91 -6.30 -5.22
CA VAL A 325 -23.18 -5.57 -5.29
C VAL A 325 -24.08 -6.13 -6.41
N GLU A 326 -23.54 -6.40 -7.57
CA GLU A 326 -24.27 -7.04 -8.70
C GLU A 326 -24.77 -8.44 -8.32
N ALA A 327 -24.03 -9.16 -7.49
CA ALA A 327 -24.44 -10.47 -6.95
C ALA A 327 -25.44 -10.38 -5.78
N GLY A 328 -25.84 -9.17 -5.39
CA GLY A 328 -26.83 -8.95 -4.31
C GLY A 328 -26.26 -8.99 -2.90
N ALA A 329 -24.95 -8.81 -2.72
CA ALA A 329 -24.35 -8.70 -1.38
C ALA A 329 -24.91 -7.47 -0.63
N ASP A 330 -25.22 -7.65 0.64
CA ASP A 330 -25.75 -6.59 1.50
C ASP A 330 -24.68 -6.03 2.44
N PHE A 331 -24.27 -4.78 2.18
CA PHE A 331 -23.31 -4.05 3.00
C PHE A 331 -23.94 -2.90 3.79
N ARG A 332 -25.26 -2.74 3.77
CA ARG A 332 -25.98 -1.62 4.40
C ARG A 332 -25.64 -1.49 5.87
N GLY A 333 -25.35 -0.24 6.27
CA GLY A 333 -25.03 0.11 7.65
C GLY A 333 -23.68 -0.38 8.15
N ARG A 334 -22.81 -0.87 7.24
CA ARG A 334 -21.42 -1.26 7.56
C ARG A 334 -20.46 -0.14 7.19
N THR A 335 -19.31 -0.12 7.85
CA THR A 335 -18.14 0.65 7.43
C THR A 335 -17.22 -0.24 6.59
N MET A 336 -16.90 0.18 5.37
CA MET A 336 -16.05 -0.55 4.43
C MET A 336 -14.82 0.27 4.07
N VAL A 337 -13.65 -0.37 4.07
CA VAL A 337 -12.44 0.21 3.51
C VAL A 337 -12.03 -0.55 2.26
N VAL A 338 -11.77 0.17 1.17
CA VAL A 338 -11.26 -0.37 -0.09
C VAL A 338 -9.84 0.14 -0.32
N THR A 339 -8.85 -0.73 -0.28
CA THR A 339 -7.46 -0.33 -0.53
C THR A 339 -7.15 -0.34 -2.02
N VAL A 340 -6.62 0.78 -2.53
CA VAL A 340 -5.99 0.92 -3.84
C VAL A 340 -4.49 1.08 -3.68
N THR A 341 -3.72 0.13 -4.22
CA THR A 341 -2.35 -0.16 -3.78
C THR A 341 -1.26 0.63 -4.50
N VAL A 342 -1.52 1.06 -5.74
CA VAL A 342 -0.50 1.67 -6.61
C VAL A 342 -1.11 2.75 -7.49
N SER A 343 -0.44 3.90 -7.60
CA SER A 343 -0.83 4.96 -8.53
C SER A 343 -0.32 4.69 -9.94
N THR A 344 -0.95 5.32 -10.94
CA THR A 344 -0.45 5.29 -12.33
C THR A 344 0.88 6.02 -12.54
N ARG A 345 1.33 6.82 -11.58
CA ARG A 345 2.64 7.50 -11.67
C ARG A 345 3.82 6.54 -11.81
N SER A 346 3.63 5.28 -11.42
CA SER A 346 4.64 4.22 -11.57
C SER A 346 4.54 3.43 -12.87
N VAL A 347 3.59 3.76 -13.75
CA VAL A 347 3.37 3.07 -15.03
C VAL A 347 3.46 4.09 -16.16
N ASN A 348 4.26 3.82 -17.19
CA ASN A 348 4.09 4.52 -18.46
C ASN A 348 2.71 4.17 -19.01
N VAL A 349 1.77 5.09 -18.94
CA VAL A 349 0.46 4.92 -19.55
C VAL A 349 0.68 4.91 -21.05
N ASP A 350 0.43 3.79 -21.70
CA ASP A 350 0.33 3.75 -23.16
C ASP A 350 -0.97 4.48 -23.52
N LEU A 351 -0.83 5.75 -23.86
CA LEU A 351 -1.96 6.62 -24.26
C LEU A 351 -2.69 6.13 -25.51
N SER A 352 -2.14 5.17 -26.23
CA SER A 352 -2.79 4.56 -27.40
C SER A 352 -4.00 3.71 -27.04
N LEU A 353 -4.15 3.33 -25.76
CA LEU A 353 -5.32 2.59 -25.26
C LEU A 353 -6.44 3.48 -24.73
N ILE A 354 -6.24 4.79 -24.69
CA ILE A 354 -7.29 5.75 -24.32
C ILE A 354 -7.97 6.21 -25.61
N HIS A 355 -8.93 5.44 -26.09
CA HIS A 355 -9.87 5.94 -27.08
C HIS A 355 -10.85 6.91 -26.39
N ILE A 356 -10.64 8.21 -26.64
CA ILE A 356 -11.61 9.27 -26.34
C ILE A 356 -12.70 9.22 -27.42
#